data_87ad5e7d5bb9b1f25b647ced984768fc
#
_entry.id   87ad5e7d5bb9b1f25b647ced984768fc
#
_cell.length_a   1.000
_cell.length_b   1.000
_cell.length_c   1.000
_cell.angle_alpha   90.00
_cell.angle_beta   90.00
_cell.angle_gamma   90.00
#
_symmetry.space_group_name_H-M   'P 1'
#
loop_
_entity.id
_entity.type
_entity.pdbx_description
1 polymer ?
#
loop_
_entity_poly.entity_id
_entity_poly.type
_entity_poly.pdbx_seq_one_letter_code
_entity_poly.pdbx_strand_id
1 'polypeptide(L)'
;CGTTLPEGFKVDKDVVAAAWMVSDIDTGEIVAMKDPNGRYRPASIIKALLALVVIDELDLHQKVEVGEESAQIDGSAVGIGPGGTYTVEQLLQGLLMASGNDAAHALAQELGGDEATLRKVNEKAAEIGTNSTYAASYSGLDAPGMSTSAEDISRIYRAAFHNPTFARIVDTESV
;
A
#
# COMPACT_ATOMS: atom_id res chain seq x y z
N CYS A 1 -9.81 4.62 -22.72
CA CYS A 1 -10.48 5.47 -21.76
C CYS A 1 -11.98 5.27 -21.88
N GLY A 2 -12.62 4.61 -20.96
CA GLY A 2 -14.06 4.32 -21.01
C GLY A 2 -14.62 4.12 -19.61
N THR A 3 -15.92 4.35 -19.46
CA THR A 3 -16.68 3.96 -18.29
C THR A 3 -17.49 2.72 -18.66
N THR A 4 -17.34 1.65 -17.90
CA THR A 4 -18.17 0.45 -18.03
C THR A 4 -19.05 0.35 -16.81
N LEU A 5 -20.35 0.30 -17.02
CA LEU A 5 -21.36 0.26 -15.95
C LEU A 5 -22.36 -0.86 -16.25
N PRO A 6 -22.92 -1.52 -15.21
CA PRO A 6 -24.05 -2.40 -15.38
C PRO A 6 -25.27 -1.67 -15.95
N GLU A 7 -26.17 -2.40 -16.61
CA GLU A 7 -27.40 -1.84 -17.14
C GLU A 7 -28.24 -1.15 -16.04
N GLY A 8 -28.64 0.08 -16.28
CA GLY A 8 -29.40 0.88 -15.32
C GLY A 8 -28.60 1.52 -14.19
N PHE A 9 -27.30 1.23 -14.08
CA PHE A 9 -26.44 1.84 -13.07
C PHE A 9 -26.09 3.29 -13.46
N LYS A 10 -26.21 4.20 -12.51
CA LYS A 10 -25.82 5.61 -12.69
C LYS A 10 -24.80 5.99 -11.63
N VAL A 11 -23.68 6.54 -12.06
CA VAL A 11 -22.71 7.14 -11.16
C VAL A 11 -23.24 8.49 -10.68
N ASP A 12 -23.19 8.73 -9.37
CA ASP A 12 -23.55 10.03 -8.83
C ASP A 12 -22.64 11.11 -9.42
N LYS A 13 -23.22 12.26 -9.75
CA LYS A 13 -22.51 13.42 -10.30
C LYS A 13 -21.39 13.95 -9.40
N ASP A 14 -21.48 13.68 -8.08
CA ASP A 14 -20.51 14.10 -7.08
C ASP A 14 -19.29 13.16 -7.04
N VAL A 15 -19.30 12.04 -7.74
CA VAL A 15 -18.13 11.18 -7.95
C VAL A 15 -17.23 11.77 -9.04
N VAL A 16 -16.35 12.68 -8.64
CA VAL A 16 -15.45 13.43 -9.54
C VAL A 16 -14.10 12.77 -9.79
N ALA A 17 -13.84 11.57 -9.21
CA ALA A 17 -12.59 10.85 -9.39
C ALA A 17 -12.26 10.65 -10.89
N ALA A 18 -10.98 10.86 -11.24
CA ALA A 18 -10.50 10.70 -12.62
C ALA A 18 -10.56 9.24 -13.07
N ALA A 19 -10.19 8.32 -12.19
CA ALA A 19 -10.26 6.88 -12.39
C ALA A 19 -10.80 6.17 -11.15
N TRP A 20 -11.52 5.09 -11.32
CA TRP A 20 -12.00 4.23 -10.25
C TRP A 20 -12.41 2.85 -10.79
N MET A 21 -12.42 1.87 -9.90
CA MET A 21 -12.90 0.53 -10.17
C MET A 21 -13.66 -0.01 -8.96
N VAL A 22 -14.72 -0.74 -9.21
CA VAL A 22 -15.44 -1.56 -8.24
C VAL A 22 -15.33 -3.01 -8.68
N SER A 23 -14.78 -3.83 -7.85
CA SER A 23 -14.64 -5.26 -8.10
C SER A 23 -14.98 -6.07 -6.85
N ASP A 24 -15.42 -7.30 -7.05
CA ASP A 24 -15.59 -8.25 -5.98
C ASP A 24 -14.21 -8.69 -5.47
N ILE A 25 -14.00 -8.62 -4.15
CA ILE A 25 -12.68 -8.89 -3.54
C ILE A 25 -12.31 -10.38 -3.63
N ASP A 26 -13.28 -11.27 -3.56
CA ASP A 26 -13.04 -12.71 -3.54
C ASP A 26 -12.86 -13.27 -4.96
N THR A 27 -13.74 -12.91 -5.87
CA THR A 27 -13.74 -13.44 -7.25
C THR A 27 -12.86 -12.63 -8.20
N GLY A 28 -12.68 -11.32 -7.92
CA GLY A 28 -12.05 -10.36 -8.83
C GLY A 28 -12.97 -9.91 -9.98
N GLU A 29 -14.26 -10.26 -9.94
CA GLU A 29 -15.23 -9.81 -10.94
C GLU A 29 -15.36 -8.29 -10.92
N ILE A 30 -15.25 -7.66 -12.08
CA ILE A 30 -15.37 -6.21 -12.23
C ILE A 30 -16.83 -5.84 -12.38
N VAL A 31 -17.35 -5.08 -11.42
CA VAL A 31 -18.74 -4.60 -11.40
C VAL A 31 -18.88 -3.32 -12.21
N ALA A 32 -17.99 -2.37 -11.98
CA ALA A 32 -18.02 -1.07 -12.66
C ALA A 32 -16.63 -0.44 -12.66
N MET A 33 -16.33 0.38 -13.67
CA MET A 33 -15.04 1.05 -13.79
C MET A 33 -15.09 2.31 -14.62
N LYS A 34 -14.17 3.22 -14.34
CA LYS A 34 -13.89 4.42 -15.14
C LYS A 34 -12.38 4.57 -15.27
N ASP A 35 -11.88 4.67 -16.51
CA ASP A 35 -10.46 4.80 -16.85
C ASP A 35 -9.53 3.85 -16.04
N PRO A 36 -9.81 2.53 -16.04
CA PRO A 36 -9.16 1.57 -15.14
C PRO A 36 -7.64 1.49 -15.34
N ASN A 37 -7.17 1.76 -16.55
CA ASN A 37 -5.75 1.65 -16.94
C ASN A 37 -5.05 3.00 -17.07
N GLY A 38 -5.74 4.11 -16.77
CA GLY A 38 -5.12 5.42 -16.68
C GLY A 38 -4.03 5.44 -15.61
N ARG A 39 -2.89 6.05 -15.95
CA ARG A 39 -1.75 6.13 -15.01
C ARG A 39 -1.88 7.35 -14.11
N TYR A 40 -1.91 7.10 -12.82
CA TYR A 40 -2.04 8.11 -11.78
C TYR A 40 -1.03 7.85 -10.66
N ARG A 41 -0.79 8.86 -9.83
CA ARG A 41 0.05 8.70 -8.64
C ARG A 41 -0.73 7.97 -7.55
N PRO A 42 -0.15 6.93 -6.92
CA PRO A 42 -0.85 6.14 -5.91
C PRO A 42 -0.97 6.83 -4.55
N ALA A 43 -0.09 7.79 -4.23
CA ALA A 43 0.06 8.28 -2.88
C ALA A 43 0.25 7.11 -1.88
N SER A 44 -0.20 7.25 -0.64
CA SER A 44 -0.04 6.24 0.42
C SER A 44 -0.74 4.89 0.16
N ILE A 45 -1.57 4.79 -0.88
CA ILE A 45 -2.18 3.50 -1.27
C ILE A 45 -1.10 2.44 -1.59
N ILE A 46 0.07 2.87 -2.07
CA ILE A 46 1.21 1.99 -2.38
C ILE A 46 1.75 1.24 -1.15
N LYS A 47 1.50 1.72 0.07
CA LYS A 47 1.94 1.08 1.31
C LYS A 47 1.42 -0.34 1.49
N ALA A 48 0.32 -0.70 0.83
CA ALA A 48 -0.16 -2.08 0.81
C ALA A 48 0.87 -3.05 0.20
N LEU A 49 1.61 -2.62 -0.82
CA LEU A 49 2.72 -3.42 -1.39
C LEU A 49 3.87 -3.59 -0.38
N LEU A 50 4.27 -2.51 0.29
CA LEU A 50 5.28 -2.59 1.35
C LEU A 50 4.84 -3.55 2.45
N ALA A 51 3.59 -3.47 2.89
CA ALA A 51 3.06 -4.37 3.91
C ALA A 51 3.13 -5.84 3.47
N LEU A 52 2.80 -6.15 2.23
CA LEU A 52 2.90 -7.52 1.71
C LEU A 52 4.34 -8.02 1.71
N VAL A 53 5.29 -7.20 1.27
CA VAL A 53 6.72 -7.56 1.31
C VAL A 53 7.19 -7.82 2.75
N VAL A 54 6.80 -6.95 3.70
CA VAL A 54 7.15 -7.12 5.12
C VAL A 54 6.58 -8.41 5.68
N ILE A 55 5.31 -8.72 5.40
CA ILE A 55 4.64 -9.94 5.89
C ILE A 55 5.32 -11.21 5.32
N ASP A 56 5.80 -11.15 4.08
CA ASP A 56 6.45 -12.28 3.44
C ASP A 56 7.88 -12.53 3.94
N GLU A 57 8.61 -11.48 4.33
CA GLU A 57 10.05 -11.57 4.60
C GLU A 57 10.45 -11.45 6.08
N LEU A 58 9.63 -10.81 6.92
CA LEU A 58 9.98 -10.54 8.32
C LEU A 58 9.10 -11.32 9.30
N ASP A 59 9.68 -11.70 10.42
CA ASP A 59 8.92 -12.24 11.54
C ASP A 59 8.13 -11.11 12.24
N LEU A 60 6.81 -11.28 12.35
CA LEU A 60 5.92 -10.30 12.96
C LEU A 60 6.28 -9.96 14.42
N HIS A 61 6.89 -10.91 15.14
CA HIS A 61 7.31 -10.75 16.55
C HIS A 61 8.74 -10.22 16.68
N GLN A 62 9.48 -10.12 15.55
CA GLN A 62 10.80 -9.52 15.55
C GLN A 62 10.74 -8.10 16.10
N LYS A 63 11.69 -7.77 16.97
CA LYS A 63 11.84 -6.42 17.51
C LYS A 63 12.73 -5.59 16.61
N VAL A 64 12.27 -4.40 16.33
CA VAL A 64 12.94 -3.38 15.52
C VAL A 64 13.26 -2.20 16.43
N GLU A 65 14.52 -1.81 16.48
CA GLU A 65 14.95 -0.58 17.14
C GLU A 65 14.89 0.57 16.14
N VAL A 66 14.15 1.62 16.50
CA VAL A 66 13.93 2.78 15.61
C VAL A 66 15.10 3.73 15.67
N GLY A 67 15.76 3.94 14.54
CA GLY A 67 16.80 4.96 14.38
C GLY A 67 16.25 6.39 14.34
N GLU A 68 17.12 7.37 14.54
CA GLU A 68 16.76 8.78 14.46
C GLU A 68 16.19 9.17 13.10
N GLU A 69 16.72 8.61 12.01
CA GLU A 69 16.27 8.88 10.65
C GLU A 69 14.81 8.48 10.44
N SER A 70 14.39 7.31 10.96
CA SER A 70 13.00 6.86 10.88
C SER A 70 12.06 7.77 11.63
N ALA A 71 12.46 8.22 12.83
CA ALA A 71 11.64 9.10 13.66
C ALA A 71 11.49 10.53 13.10
N GLN A 72 12.34 10.93 12.15
CA GLN A 72 12.38 12.28 11.55
C GLN A 72 11.85 12.31 10.11
N ILE A 73 11.28 11.21 9.59
CA ILE A 73 10.73 11.16 8.24
C ILE A 73 9.55 12.12 8.09
N ASP A 74 9.55 12.85 6.99
CA ASP A 74 8.49 13.81 6.65
C ASP A 74 7.16 13.12 6.31
N GLY A 75 6.07 13.84 6.57
CA GLY A 75 4.70 13.46 6.20
C GLY A 75 3.92 12.86 7.35
N SER A 76 2.97 11.96 7.04
CA SER A 76 2.17 11.29 8.06
C SER A 76 3.04 10.40 8.93
N ALA A 77 2.93 10.53 10.26
CA ALA A 77 3.72 9.77 11.20
C ALA A 77 2.82 9.20 12.31
N VAL A 78 3.19 8.05 12.86
CA VAL A 78 2.58 7.48 14.07
C VAL A 78 3.30 7.95 15.33
N GLY A 79 4.46 8.60 15.19
CA GLY A 79 5.21 9.17 16.29
C GLY A 79 6.10 8.15 17.01
N ILE A 80 6.69 7.20 16.26
CA ILE A 80 7.69 6.29 16.83
C ILE A 80 8.95 7.10 17.23
N GLY A 81 9.36 6.95 18.49
CA GLY A 81 10.51 7.69 19.02
C GLY A 81 11.86 7.03 18.70
N PRO A 82 12.93 7.82 18.53
CA PRO A 82 14.28 7.29 18.33
C PRO A 82 14.72 6.47 19.55
N GLY A 83 15.32 5.29 19.31
CA GLY A 83 15.69 4.32 20.35
C GLY A 83 14.49 3.52 20.88
N GLY A 84 13.27 3.81 20.42
CA GLY A 84 12.10 2.99 20.72
C GLY A 84 12.21 1.61 20.09
N THR A 85 11.67 0.60 20.75
CA THR A 85 11.66 -0.77 20.25
C THR A 85 10.21 -1.20 20.01
N TYR A 86 9.90 -1.60 18.79
CA TYR A 86 8.58 -2.03 18.36
C TYR A 86 8.66 -3.40 17.69
N THR A 87 7.59 -4.18 17.69
CA THR A 87 7.53 -5.38 16.87
C THR A 87 7.22 -5.01 15.42
N VAL A 88 7.59 -5.87 14.47
CA VAL A 88 7.21 -5.72 13.05
C VAL A 88 5.69 -5.57 12.92
N GLU A 89 4.91 -6.32 13.69
CA GLU A 89 3.45 -6.21 13.70
C GLU A 89 2.97 -4.82 14.15
N GLN A 90 3.55 -4.25 15.19
CA GLN A 90 3.20 -2.88 15.64
C GLN A 90 3.54 -1.84 14.59
N LEU A 91 4.67 -1.98 13.92
CA LEU A 91 5.04 -1.09 12.81
C LEU A 91 4.11 -1.25 11.62
N LEU A 92 3.66 -2.48 11.28
CA LEU A 92 2.66 -2.73 10.26
C LEU A 92 1.29 -2.11 10.62
N GLN A 93 0.90 -2.14 11.88
CA GLN A 93 -0.30 -1.46 12.37
C GLN A 93 -0.17 0.05 12.16
N GLY A 94 0.95 0.65 12.54
CA GLY A 94 1.24 2.06 12.29
C GLY A 94 1.23 2.42 10.80
N LEU A 95 1.78 1.54 9.97
CA LEU A 95 1.82 1.69 8.52
C LEU A 95 0.41 1.69 7.90
N LEU A 96 -0.41 0.71 8.25
CA LEU A 96 -1.69 0.46 7.58
C LEU A 96 -2.86 1.25 8.16
N MET A 97 -2.87 1.47 9.49
CA MET A 97 -3.97 2.14 10.17
C MET A 97 -3.82 3.67 10.20
N ALA A 98 -2.58 4.16 10.34
CA ALA A 98 -2.29 5.59 10.43
C ALA A 98 -1.46 6.12 9.25
N SER A 99 -1.14 5.26 8.28
CA SER A 99 -0.34 5.64 7.11
C SER A 99 1.05 6.22 7.48
N GLY A 100 1.66 5.75 8.58
CA GLY A 100 2.91 6.27 9.12
C GLY A 100 4.09 6.11 8.16
N ASN A 101 4.72 7.20 7.75
CA ASN A 101 5.94 7.19 6.96
C ASN A 101 7.16 6.80 7.81
N ASP A 102 7.16 7.15 9.08
CA ASP A 102 8.15 6.74 10.09
C ASP A 102 8.14 5.21 10.26
N ALA A 103 6.98 4.59 10.40
CA ALA A 103 6.83 3.14 10.43
C ALA A 103 7.27 2.49 9.10
N ALA A 104 6.91 3.11 7.96
CA ALA A 104 7.33 2.63 6.64
C ALA A 104 8.87 2.61 6.52
N HIS A 105 9.54 3.67 6.97
CA HIS A 105 10.99 3.77 6.91
C HIS A 105 11.66 2.76 7.85
N ALA A 106 11.18 2.62 9.08
CA ALA A 106 11.72 1.64 10.02
C ALA A 106 11.62 0.21 9.45
N LEU A 107 10.50 -0.17 8.86
CA LEU A 107 10.32 -1.47 8.18
C LEU A 107 11.23 -1.61 6.96
N ALA A 108 11.43 -0.53 6.20
CA ALA A 108 12.32 -0.55 5.04
C ALA A 108 13.79 -0.79 5.43
N GLN A 109 14.24 -0.27 6.57
CA GLN A 109 15.60 -0.55 7.06
C GLN A 109 15.76 -2.04 7.38
N GLU A 110 14.76 -2.70 7.97
CA GLU A 110 14.79 -4.15 8.24
C GLU A 110 14.79 -4.99 6.95
N LEU A 111 14.21 -4.49 5.87
CA LEU A 111 14.23 -5.13 4.55
C LEU A 111 15.55 -4.94 3.78
N GLY A 112 16.53 -4.24 4.36
CA GLY A 112 17.85 -4.00 3.78
C GLY A 112 18.06 -2.59 3.24
N GLY A 113 17.25 -1.61 3.70
CA GLY A 113 17.33 -0.21 3.34
C GLY A 113 16.46 0.18 2.14
N ASP A 114 16.47 1.47 1.83
CA ASP A 114 15.53 2.07 0.86
C ASP A 114 15.61 1.44 -0.53
N GLU A 115 16.81 1.26 -1.06
CA GLU A 115 17.03 0.73 -2.40
C GLU A 115 16.57 -0.73 -2.53
N ALA A 116 16.91 -1.56 -1.52
CA ALA A 116 16.46 -2.94 -1.46
C ALA A 116 14.94 -3.04 -1.33
N THR A 117 14.35 -2.20 -0.50
CA THR A 117 12.90 -2.15 -0.30
C THR A 117 12.15 -1.74 -1.56
N LEU A 118 12.63 -0.70 -2.27
CA LEU A 118 12.02 -0.28 -3.55
C LEU A 118 12.06 -1.38 -4.60
N ARG A 119 13.18 -2.11 -4.70
CA ARG A 119 13.27 -3.26 -5.59
C ARG A 119 12.24 -4.33 -5.24
N LYS A 120 12.16 -4.74 -3.97
CA LYS A 120 11.23 -5.76 -3.49
C LYS A 120 9.76 -5.36 -3.68
N VAL A 121 9.42 -4.11 -3.42
CA VAL A 121 8.06 -3.58 -3.63
C VAL A 121 7.67 -3.64 -5.12
N ASN A 122 8.58 -3.29 -6.03
CA ASN A 122 8.32 -3.39 -7.46
C ASN A 122 8.28 -4.85 -7.96
N GLU A 123 9.11 -5.73 -7.41
CA GLU A 123 9.04 -7.18 -7.66
C GLU A 123 7.71 -7.76 -7.20
N LYS A 124 7.22 -7.37 -6.02
CA LYS A 124 5.90 -7.76 -5.51
C LYS A 124 4.76 -7.25 -6.40
N ALA A 125 4.84 -6.03 -6.89
CA ALA A 125 3.87 -5.49 -7.84
C ALA A 125 3.83 -6.33 -9.13
N ALA A 126 4.98 -6.69 -9.66
CA ALA A 126 5.08 -7.56 -10.85
C ALA A 126 4.54 -8.97 -10.59
N GLU A 127 4.84 -9.57 -9.42
CA GLU A 127 4.33 -10.87 -8.98
C GLU A 127 2.79 -10.91 -8.93
N ILE A 128 2.18 -9.83 -8.42
CA ILE A 128 0.72 -9.66 -8.36
C ILE A 128 0.12 -9.50 -9.77
N GLY A 129 0.92 -9.17 -10.76
CA GLY A 129 0.49 -9.00 -12.16
C GLY A 129 0.01 -7.59 -12.48
N THR A 130 0.57 -6.56 -11.84
CA THR A 130 0.32 -5.16 -12.19
C THR A 130 1.02 -4.79 -13.50
N ASN A 131 0.44 -3.86 -14.25
CA ASN A 131 0.96 -3.45 -15.58
C ASN A 131 1.36 -1.96 -15.64
N SER A 132 0.86 -1.16 -14.71
CA SER A 132 1.03 0.30 -14.69
C SER A 132 1.60 0.81 -13.36
N THR A 133 1.92 -0.12 -12.46
CA THR A 133 2.44 0.23 -11.13
C THR A 133 3.96 0.24 -11.12
N TYR A 134 4.50 1.37 -10.70
CA TYR A 134 5.92 1.55 -10.39
C TYR A 134 6.04 2.40 -9.12
N ALA A 135 6.63 1.83 -8.09
CA ALA A 135 6.92 2.50 -6.84
C ALA A 135 8.31 3.17 -6.94
N ALA A 136 8.32 4.49 -6.97
CA ALA A 136 9.52 5.31 -6.86
C ALA A 136 9.79 5.75 -5.41
N SER A 137 8.79 5.58 -4.53
CA SER A 137 8.91 5.58 -3.08
C SER A 137 7.99 4.50 -2.49
N TYR A 138 8.39 3.88 -1.40
CA TYR A 138 7.59 2.86 -0.73
C TYR A 138 6.55 3.46 0.24
N SER A 139 6.69 4.73 0.59
CA SER A 139 5.75 5.47 1.46
C SER A 139 4.59 6.12 0.70
N GLY A 140 4.75 6.32 -0.61
CA GLY A 140 3.78 7.01 -1.44
C GLY A 140 4.04 8.50 -1.59
N LEU A 141 5.13 9.04 -1.04
CA LEU A 141 5.61 10.37 -1.36
C LEU A 141 5.96 10.44 -2.85
N ASP A 142 5.61 11.55 -3.47
CA ASP A 142 5.82 11.75 -4.91
C ASP A 142 7.30 11.70 -5.28
N ALA A 143 7.61 10.87 -6.26
CA ALA A 143 8.94 10.77 -6.85
C ALA A 143 8.82 10.54 -8.35
N PRO A 144 9.85 10.93 -9.15
CA PRO A 144 9.83 10.75 -10.58
C PRO A 144 9.57 9.29 -11.00
N GLY A 145 8.63 9.09 -11.93
CA GLY A 145 8.26 7.77 -12.44
C GLY A 145 7.17 7.05 -11.66
N MET A 146 6.80 7.54 -10.46
CA MET A 146 5.76 6.91 -9.65
C MET A 146 4.42 6.85 -10.37
N SER A 147 3.85 5.67 -10.48
CA SER A 147 2.57 5.46 -11.15
C SER A 147 1.84 4.23 -10.65
N THR A 148 0.54 4.21 -10.84
CA THR A 148 -0.35 3.06 -10.71
C THR A 148 -1.61 3.28 -11.55
N SER A 149 -2.52 2.30 -11.56
CA SER A 149 -3.85 2.42 -12.17
C SER A 149 -4.93 1.89 -11.21
N ALA A 150 -6.19 2.24 -11.45
CA ALA A 150 -7.30 1.73 -10.65
C ALA A 150 -7.40 0.19 -10.73
N GLU A 151 -7.11 -0.38 -11.90
CA GLU A 151 -7.06 -1.83 -12.07
C GLU A 151 -5.93 -2.46 -11.26
N ASP A 152 -4.73 -1.90 -11.32
CA ASP A 152 -3.59 -2.41 -10.55
C ASP A 152 -3.83 -2.32 -9.05
N ILE A 153 -4.38 -1.21 -8.56
CA ILE A 153 -4.74 -1.05 -7.14
C ILE A 153 -5.78 -2.09 -6.73
N SER A 154 -6.77 -2.36 -7.56
CA SER A 154 -7.74 -3.44 -7.29
C SER A 154 -7.05 -4.80 -7.13
N ARG A 155 -6.09 -5.14 -8.00
CA ARG A 155 -5.29 -6.37 -7.92
C ARG A 155 -4.44 -6.43 -6.65
N ILE A 156 -3.78 -5.32 -6.30
CA ILE A 156 -2.94 -5.21 -5.11
C ILE A 156 -3.78 -5.43 -3.84
N TYR A 157 -4.91 -4.74 -3.72
CA TYR A 157 -5.77 -4.89 -2.53
C TYR A 157 -6.46 -6.24 -2.47
N ARG A 158 -6.81 -6.82 -3.61
CA ARG A 158 -7.30 -8.20 -3.64
C ARG A 158 -6.24 -9.18 -3.10
N ALA A 159 -4.99 -9.10 -3.54
CA ALA A 159 -3.90 -9.89 -3.01
C ALA A 159 -3.67 -9.63 -1.51
N ALA A 160 -3.74 -8.37 -1.09
CA ALA A 160 -3.56 -7.97 0.30
C ALA A 160 -4.66 -8.56 1.22
N PHE A 161 -5.93 -8.45 0.86
CA PHE A 161 -7.03 -8.97 1.67
C PHE A 161 -7.13 -10.51 1.65
N HIS A 162 -6.56 -11.18 0.64
CA HIS A 162 -6.40 -12.64 0.67
C HIS A 162 -5.26 -13.10 1.58
N ASN A 163 -4.38 -12.20 2.01
CA ASN A 163 -3.38 -12.49 3.03
C ASN A 163 -4.02 -12.34 4.42
N PRO A 164 -4.13 -13.42 5.22
CA PRO A 164 -4.84 -13.38 6.50
C PRO A 164 -4.18 -12.46 7.52
N THR A 165 -2.87 -12.25 7.46
CA THR A 165 -2.16 -11.33 8.35
C THR A 165 -2.50 -9.89 8.02
N PHE A 166 -2.50 -9.52 6.73
CA PHE A 166 -2.91 -8.18 6.30
C PHE A 166 -4.36 -7.90 6.71
N ALA A 167 -5.29 -8.81 6.40
CA ALA A 167 -6.70 -8.68 6.73
C ALA A 167 -6.92 -8.48 8.25
N ARG A 168 -6.22 -9.28 9.08
CA ARG A 168 -6.29 -9.16 10.53
C ARG A 168 -5.75 -7.83 11.05
N ILE A 169 -4.65 -7.32 10.47
CA ILE A 169 -4.07 -6.04 10.91
C ILE A 169 -5.02 -4.88 10.60
N VAL A 170 -5.60 -4.84 9.41
CA VAL A 170 -6.51 -3.74 9.03
C VAL A 170 -7.88 -3.81 9.70
N ASP A 171 -8.25 -4.97 10.27
CA ASP A 171 -9.47 -5.16 11.08
C ASP A 171 -9.26 -4.76 12.57
N THR A 172 -8.09 -4.28 12.94
CA THR A 172 -7.78 -3.85 14.31
C THR A 172 -8.52 -2.54 14.62
N GLU A 173 -9.31 -2.51 15.69
CA GLU A 173 -10.10 -1.33 16.08
C GLU A 173 -9.24 -0.24 16.74
N SER A 174 -8.20 -0.63 17.50
CA SER A 174 -7.29 0.30 18.19
C SER A 174 -5.94 -0.35 18.49
N VAL A 175 -4.90 0.46 18.56
CA VAL A 175 -3.52 0.06 18.87
C VAL A 175 -3.00 0.87 20.04
#